data_f54f5902d44c66234431919f6a3d3309
#
_entry.id   f54f5902d44c66234431919f6a3d3309
#
_cell.length_a   1.000
_cell.length_b   1.000
_cell.length_c   1.000
_cell.angle_alpha   90.00
_cell.angle_beta   90.00
_cell.angle_gamma   90.00
#
_symmetry.space_group_name_H-M   'P 1'
#
loop_
_entity.id
_entity.type
_entity.pdbx_description
1 polymer ?
#
loop_
_entity_poly.entity_id
_entity_poly.type
_entity_poly.pdbx_seq_one_letter_code
_entity_poly.pdbx_strand_id
1 'polypeptide(L)'
;LRVAFESGQPHSCILWGPPGVGKTTIARLMADAFDAQFLSISAVLGGVKEIRESVEQAIAARDSLDPKRTIMFVDEVHRFNKSQQDAFLPHVESGLFTFIGATTENPSFEVNSALLSRAAVYVLQSLSVDDLTQIIAKAQAIGAVPALEDAALERLIAYADGDARRLLNTLETLSVAANREKLEEIND
;
A
#
# COMPACT_ATOMS: atom_id res chain seq x y z
N LEU A 1 -13.95 4.18 0.71
CA LEU A 1 -12.66 4.80 0.39
C LEU A 1 -12.83 5.94 -0.61
N ARG A 2 -13.50 5.73 -1.76
CA ARG A 2 -13.71 6.77 -2.78
C ARG A 2 -14.36 8.04 -2.21
N VAL A 3 -15.40 7.91 -1.39
CA VAL A 3 -16.07 9.03 -0.71
C VAL A 3 -15.11 9.82 0.19
N ALA A 4 -14.16 9.14 0.85
CA ALA A 4 -13.14 9.79 1.68
C ALA A 4 -12.18 10.63 0.84
N PHE A 5 -11.76 10.12 -0.32
CA PHE A 5 -10.95 10.90 -1.26
C PHE A 5 -11.70 12.13 -1.77
N GLU A 6 -12.99 11.96 -2.13
CA GLU A 6 -13.83 13.04 -2.66
C GLU A 6 -14.17 14.10 -1.59
N SER A 7 -14.25 13.72 -0.31
CA SER A 7 -14.52 14.65 0.80
C SER A 7 -13.33 15.51 1.21
N GLY A 8 -12.13 15.20 0.75
CA GLY A 8 -10.90 15.91 1.11
C GLY A 8 -10.48 15.76 2.57
N GLN A 9 -11.07 14.81 3.31
CA GLN A 9 -10.75 14.56 4.71
C GLN A 9 -10.21 13.12 4.88
N PRO A 10 -8.91 12.97 5.17
CA PRO A 10 -8.36 11.67 5.50
C PRO A 10 -8.93 11.18 6.83
N HIS A 11 -9.25 9.90 6.90
CA HIS A 11 -9.65 9.25 8.14
C HIS A 11 -8.81 7.99 8.36
N SER A 12 -8.64 7.63 9.63
CA SER A 12 -7.91 6.42 9.98
C SER A 12 -8.61 5.16 9.47
N CYS A 13 -7.84 4.24 8.91
CA CYS A 13 -8.39 3.01 8.34
C CYS A 13 -7.43 1.82 8.42
N ILE A 14 -8.01 0.63 8.30
CA ILE A 14 -7.30 -0.63 8.10
C ILE A 14 -7.57 -1.12 6.67
N LEU A 15 -6.52 -1.32 5.90
CA LEU A 15 -6.57 -1.91 4.57
C LEU A 15 -6.31 -3.43 4.72
N TRP A 16 -7.35 -4.23 4.59
CA TRP A 16 -7.28 -5.67 4.72
C TRP A 16 -7.45 -6.35 3.37
N GLY A 17 -6.54 -7.23 3.02
CA GLY A 17 -6.61 -8.00 1.77
C GLY A 17 -5.32 -8.75 1.46
N PRO A 18 -5.33 -9.59 0.42
CA PRO A 18 -4.18 -10.40 0.04
C PRO A 18 -2.96 -9.55 -0.34
N PRO A 19 -1.76 -10.14 -0.46
CA PRO A 19 -0.59 -9.43 -0.93
C PRO A 19 -0.79 -8.90 -2.37
N GLY A 20 -0.06 -7.85 -2.75
CA GLY A 20 -0.03 -7.33 -4.10
C GLY A 20 -1.26 -6.59 -4.61
N VAL A 21 -2.30 -6.39 -3.78
CA VAL A 21 -3.55 -5.67 -4.17
C VAL A 21 -3.46 -4.15 -4.05
N GLY A 22 -2.28 -3.60 -3.74
CA GLY A 22 -2.05 -2.16 -3.74
C GLY A 22 -2.29 -1.44 -2.40
N LYS A 23 -2.30 -2.12 -1.24
CA LYS A 23 -2.48 -1.48 0.08
C LYS A 23 -1.57 -0.28 0.30
N THR A 24 -0.27 -0.46 0.11
CA THR A 24 0.74 0.62 0.24
C THR A 24 0.55 1.71 -0.80
N THR A 25 0.19 1.34 -2.02
CA THR A 25 -0.07 2.29 -3.11
C THR A 25 -1.27 3.18 -2.78
N ILE A 26 -2.36 2.61 -2.28
CA ILE A 26 -3.54 3.36 -1.83
C ILE A 26 -3.16 4.35 -0.72
N ALA A 27 -2.37 3.91 0.26
CA ALA A 27 -1.95 4.78 1.37
C ALA A 27 -1.08 5.96 0.88
N ARG A 28 -0.18 5.74 -0.09
CA ARG A 28 0.61 6.81 -0.72
C ARG A 28 -0.25 7.77 -1.52
N LEU A 29 -1.18 7.26 -2.33
CA LEU A 29 -2.13 8.10 -3.07
C LEU A 29 -3.01 8.95 -2.14
N MET A 30 -3.36 8.42 -0.95
CA MET A 30 -4.03 9.23 0.06
C MET A 30 -3.13 10.36 0.56
N ALA A 31 -1.85 10.11 0.82
CA ALA A 31 -0.93 11.14 1.26
C ALA A 31 -0.77 12.25 0.21
N ASP A 32 -0.61 11.86 -1.06
CA ASP A 32 -0.50 12.80 -2.18
C ASP A 32 -1.80 13.63 -2.36
N ALA A 33 -2.96 12.97 -2.30
CA ALA A 33 -4.26 13.63 -2.48
C ALA A 33 -4.59 14.64 -1.38
N PHE A 34 -4.04 14.47 -0.18
CA PHE A 34 -4.28 15.35 0.97
C PHE A 34 -3.09 16.26 1.29
N ASP A 35 -2.08 16.32 0.43
CA ASP A 35 -0.81 17.03 0.67
C ASP A 35 -0.24 16.73 2.07
N ALA A 36 -0.21 15.46 2.43
CA ALA A 36 0.22 15.00 3.73
C ALA A 36 1.62 14.38 3.68
N GLN A 37 2.38 14.57 4.75
CA GLN A 37 3.61 13.81 4.96
C GLN A 37 3.28 12.32 5.09
N PHE A 38 3.98 11.47 4.35
CA PHE A 38 3.84 10.02 4.43
C PHE A 38 4.96 9.41 5.26
N LEU A 39 4.62 8.86 6.43
CA LEU A 39 5.53 8.09 7.26
C LEU A 39 5.15 6.61 7.20
N SER A 40 6.13 5.73 7.00
CA SER A 40 5.89 4.30 6.85
C SER A 40 6.72 3.49 7.83
N ILE A 41 6.05 2.62 8.57
CA ILE A 41 6.67 1.66 9.49
C ILE A 41 6.33 0.25 9.01
N SER A 42 7.33 -0.62 8.93
CA SER A 42 7.11 -2.05 8.73
C SER A 42 7.06 -2.74 10.09
N ALA A 43 5.94 -3.36 10.44
CA ALA A 43 5.84 -4.10 11.70
C ALA A 43 6.67 -5.40 11.72
N VAL A 44 7.22 -5.82 10.57
CA VAL A 44 8.14 -6.96 10.47
C VAL A 44 9.54 -6.59 10.95
N LEU A 45 10.00 -5.37 10.65
CA LEU A 45 11.37 -4.89 10.92
C LEU A 45 11.40 -3.86 12.05
N GLY A 46 10.29 -3.15 12.26
CA GLY A 46 10.17 -2.06 13.21
C GLY A 46 9.79 -2.52 14.62
N GLY A 47 10.07 -1.64 15.58
CA GLY A 47 9.74 -1.82 16.98
C GLY A 47 9.32 -0.50 17.65
N VAL A 48 9.38 -0.46 18.98
CA VAL A 48 8.99 0.72 19.77
C VAL A 48 9.82 1.96 19.41
N LYS A 49 11.07 1.76 19.00
CA LYS A 49 11.97 2.85 18.62
C LYS A 49 11.46 3.56 17.35
N GLU A 50 11.15 2.79 16.31
CA GLU A 50 10.65 3.31 15.03
C GLU A 50 9.29 4.01 15.19
N ILE A 51 8.44 3.49 16.09
CA ILE A 51 7.16 4.14 16.44
C ILE A 51 7.44 5.52 17.05
N ARG A 52 8.35 5.63 18.02
CA ARG A 52 8.69 6.90 18.67
C ARG A 52 9.29 7.91 17.69
N GLU A 53 10.25 7.48 16.88
CA GLU A 53 10.88 8.32 15.85
C GLU A 53 9.85 8.86 14.85
N SER A 54 8.89 8.04 14.44
CA SER A 54 7.82 8.46 13.54
C SER A 54 6.84 9.43 14.20
N VAL A 55 6.56 9.26 15.49
CA VAL A 55 5.75 10.22 16.28
C VAL A 55 6.46 11.56 16.39
N GLU A 56 7.77 11.57 16.68
CA GLU A 56 8.58 12.79 16.72
C GLU A 56 8.59 13.53 15.38
N GLN A 57 8.70 12.80 14.27
CA GLN A 57 8.62 13.36 12.92
C GLN A 57 7.23 13.96 12.64
N ALA A 58 6.16 13.32 13.06
CA ALA A 58 4.80 13.84 12.92
C ALA A 58 4.58 15.13 13.73
N ILE A 59 5.13 15.21 14.95
CA ILE A 59 5.12 16.42 15.78
C ILE A 59 5.90 17.53 15.09
N ALA A 60 7.10 17.25 14.61
CA ALA A 60 7.93 18.22 13.92
C ALA A 60 7.25 18.77 12.65
N ALA A 61 6.56 17.90 11.88
CA ALA A 61 5.81 18.33 10.70
C ALA A 61 4.63 19.24 11.05
N ARG A 62 3.89 18.91 12.11
CA ARG A 62 2.78 19.74 12.60
C ARG A 62 3.24 21.13 13.10
N ASP A 63 4.36 21.16 13.82
CA ASP A 63 4.86 22.36 14.50
C ASP A 63 5.85 23.16 13.62
N SER A 64 6.03 22.77 12.35
CA SER A 64 6.88 23.47 11.38
C SER A 64 6.29 24.81 10.93
N LEU A 65 7.11 25.62 10.23
CA LEU A 65 6.67 26.89 9.63
C LEU A 65 5.63 26.71 8.51
N ASP A 66 5.63 25.53 7.88
CA ASP A 66 4.63 25.07 6.90
C ASP A 66 4.00 23.77 7.45
N PRO A 67 2.98 23.86 8.32
CA PRO A 67 2.41 22.71 8.98
C PRO A 67 1.78 21.73 8.00
N LYS A 68 2.22 20.48 8.03
CA LYS A 68 1.67 19.40 7.20
C LYS A 68 0.94 18.37 8.05
N ARG A 69 -0.17 17.89 7.52
CA ARG A 69 -0.82 16.68 8.04
C ARG A 69 0.11 15.49 7.85
N THR A 70 0.01 14.49 8.72
CA THR A 70 0.79 13.27 8.60
C THR A 70 -0.14 12.08 8.39
N ILE A 71 0.18 11.24 7.43
CA ILE A 71 -0.35 9.88 7.30
C ILE A 71 0.70 8.91 7.82
N MET A 72 0.33 8.19 8.87
CA MET A 72 1.14 7.12 9.47
C MET A 72 0.68 5.78 8.89
N PHE A 73 1.48 5.21 8.00
CA PHE A 73 1.24 3.91 7.40
C PHE A 73 2.01 2.82 8.15
N VAL A 74 1.30 1.80 8.62
CA VAL A 74 1.88 0.64 9.31
C VAL A 74 1.64 -0.60 8.47
N ASP A 75 2.69 -1.10 7.83
CA ASP A 75 2.62 -2.33 7.03
C ASP A 75 2.68 -3.56 7.93
N GLU A 76 1.84 -4.56 7.62
CA GLU A 76 1.69 -5.81 8.38
C GLU A 76 1.39 -5.56 9.87
N VAL A 77 0.46 -4.63 10.16
CA VAL A 77 0.14 -4.17 11.53
C VAL A 77 -0.15 -5.31 12.51
N HIS A 78 -0.62 -6.47 12.03
CA HIS A 78 -0.84 -7.67 12.84
C HIS A 78 0.44 -8.26 13.45
N ARG A 79 1.62 -7.89 12.95
CA ARG A 79 2.93 -8.31 13.50
C ARG A 79 3.30 -7.56 14.77
N PHE A 80 2.74 -6.39 14.99
CA PHE A 80 2.90 -5.69 16.25
C PHE A 80 2.09 -6.35 17.36
N ASN A 81 2.70 -6.49 18.54
CA ASN A 81 1.97 -6.92 19.71
C ASN A 81 1.00 -5.83 20.19
N LYS A 82 0.09 -6.20 21.12
CA LYS A 82 -0.95 -5.28 21.61
C LYS A 82 -0.38 -3.97 22.19
N SER A 83 0.72 -4.03 22.94
CA SER A 83 1.35 -2.85 23.53
C SER A 83 1.94 -1.92 22.47
N GLN A 84 2.48 -2.47 21.38
CA GLN A 84 2.99 -1.69 20.27
C GLN A 84 1.84 -1.03 19.47
N GLN A 85 0.74 -1.77 19.29
CA GLN A 85 -0.47 -1.21 18.67
C GLN A 85 -1.09 -0.11 19.55
N ASP A 86 -1.11 -0.29 20.88
CA ASP A 86 -1.59 0.71 21.83
C ASP A 86 -0.78 2.01 21.80
N ALA A 87 0.50 1.94 21.45
CA ALA A 87 1.35 3.13 21.36
C ALA A 87 0.87 4.17 20.32
N PHE A 88 0.08 3.76 19.34
CA PHE A 88 -0.52 4.68 18.35
C PHE A 88 -1.77 5.39 18.87
N LEU A 89 -2.50 4.82 19.83
CA LEU A 89 -3.81 5.29 20.27
C LEU A 89 -3.84 6.77 20.69
N PRO A 90 -2.95 7.26 21.60
CA PRO A 90 -2.98 8.64 22.04
C PRO A 90 -2.82 9.63 20.89
N HIS A 91 -2.06 9.25 19.87
CA HIS A 91 -1.75 10.09 18.72
C HIS A 91 -2.85 10.08 17.67
N VAL A 92 -3.54 8.95 17.50
CA VAL A 92 -4.76 8.84 16.68
C VAL A 92 -5.89 9.64 17.31
N GLU A 93 -6.07 9.54 18.63
CA GLU A 93 -7.10 10.27 19.38
C GLU A 93 -6.88 11.77 19.37
N SER A 94 -5.63 12.22 19.48
CA SER A 94 -5.28 13.64 19.41
C SER A 94 -5.31 14.22 17.99
N GLY A 95 -5.46 13.36 16.95
CA GLY A 95 -5.41 13.77 15.56
C GLY A 95 -4.03 14.21 15.08
N LEU A 96 -2.95 13.79 15.79
CA LEU A 96 -1.56 14.08 15.39
C LEU A 96 -1.27 13.55 13.99
N PHE A 97 -1.80 12.36 13.67
CA PHE A 97 -1.72 11.76 12.35
C PHE A 97 -2.97 10.95 12.01
N THR A 98 -3.20 10.75 10.73
CA THR A 98 -4.17 9.77 10.22
C THR A 98 -3.48 8.40 10.16
N PHE A 99 -4.04 7.42 10.86
CA PHE A 99 -3.49 6.07 10.92
C PHE A 99 -4.01 5.21 9.76
N ILE A 100 -3.12 4.57 9.02
CA ILE A 100 -3.46 3.57 8.00
C ILE A 100 -2.71 2.28 8.31
N GLY A 101 -3.40 1.28 8.81
CA GLY A 101 -2.85 -0.07 8.98
C GLY A 101 -3.08 -0.93 7.75
N ALA A 102 -2.07 -1.68 7.31
CA ALA A 102 -2.22 -2.70 6.28
C ALA A 102 -2.03 -4.09 6.90
N THR A 103 -2.85 -5.04 6.48
CA THR A 103 -2.77 -6.43 6.94
C THR A 103 -3.27 -7.42 5.90
N THR A 104 -2.69 -8.61 5.89
CA THR A 104 -3.20 -9.78 5.17
C THR A 104 -4.09 -10.65 6.04
N GLU A 105 -4.00 -10.51 7.36
CA GLU A 105 -4.77 -11.28 8.33
C GLU A 105 -6.08 -10.58 8.70
N ASN A 106 -7.05 -11.35 9.22
CA ASN A 106 -8.33 -10.79 9.62
C ASN A 106 -8.17 -9.81 10.79
N PRO A 107 -8.44 -8.51 10.58
CA PRO A 107 -8.20 -7.49 11.59
C PRO A 107 -9.02 -7.68 12.87
N SER A 108 -10.15 -8.35 12.81
CA SER A 108 -10.99 -8.61 14.00
C SER A 108 -10.30 -9.49 15.05
N PHE A 109 -9.30 -10.27 14.65
CA PHE A 109 -8.54 -11.14 15.55
C PHE A 109 -7.18 -10.56 15.90
N GLU A 110 -6.56 -9.85 14.98
CA GLU A 110 -5.15 -9.48 15.04
C GLU A 110 -4.91 -8.02 15.39
N VAL A 111 -5.89 -7.14 15.12
CA VAL A 111 -5.78 -5.72 15.43
C VAL A 111 -6.50 -5.43 16.74
N ASN A 112 -5.87 -4.59 17.57
CA ASN A 112 -6.44 -4.15 18.85
C ASN A 112 -7.82 -3.50 18.64
N SER A 113 -8.80 -3.89 19.45
CA SER A 113 -10.16 -3.38 19.41
C SER A 113 -10.23 -1.86 19.57
N ALA A 114 -9.31 -1.27 20.34
CA ALA A 114 -9.26 0.18 20.52
C ALA A 114 -8.83 0.91 19.22
N LEU A 115 -7.93 0.36 18.43
CA LEU A 115 -7.62 0.88 17.09
C LEU A 115 -8.79 0.65 16.12
N LEU A 116 -9.39 -0.54 16.14
CA LEU A 116 -10.53 -0.86 15.27
C LEU A 116 -11.74 0.05 15.52
N SER A 117 -11.95 0.48 16.76
CA SER A 117 -13.05 1.41 17.09
C SER A 117 -12.85 2.82 16.51
N ARG A 118 -11.62 3.15 16.07
CA ARG A 118 -11.21 4.47 15.55
C ARG A 118 -10.81 4.45 14.07
N ALA A 119 -10.84 3.29 13.46
CA ALA A 119 -10.42 3.09 12.07
C ALA A 119 -11.48 2.33 11.26
N ALA A 120 -11.81 2.84 10.09
CA ALA A 120 -12.69 2.12 9.16
C ALA A 120 -11.94 0.94 8.54
N VAL A 121 -12.59 -0.23 8.44
CA VAL A 121 -11.98 -1.39 7.78
C VAL A 121 -12.40 -1.43 6.32
N TYR A 122 -11.43 -1.43 5.41
CA TYR A 122 -11.63 -1.61 3.97
C TYR A 122 -11.09 -2.96 3.53
N VAL A 123 -11.98 -3.79 3.01
CA VAL A 123 -11.61 -5.09 2.44
C VAL A 123 -11.21 -4.92 0.99
N LEU A 124 -9.98 -5.29 0.66
CA LEU A 124 -9.46 -5.27 -0.70
C LEU A 124 -9.48 -6.69 -1.26
N GLN A 125 -10.03 -6.82 -2.45
CA GLN A 125 -10.09 -8.09 -3.17
C GLN A 125 -8.82 -8.32 -3.98
N SER A 126 -8.51 -9.58 -4.31
CA SER A 126 -7.53 -9.91 -5.35
C SER A 126 -7.89 -9.20 -6.65
N LEU A 127 -6.89 -8.81 -7.40
CA LEU A 127 -7.11 -8.16 -8.69
C LEU A 127 -7.70 -9.16 -9.69
N SER A 128 -8.67 -8.70 -10.46
CA SER A 128 -9.27 -9.50 -11.54
C SER A 128 -8.32 -9.62 -12.74
N VAL A 129 -8.64 -10.52 -13.66
CA VAL A 129 -7.94 -10.63 -14.95
C VAL A 129 -7.95 -9.28 -15.68
N ASP A 130 -9.08 -8.59 -15.69
CA ASP A 130 -9.23 -7.29 -16.33
C ASP A 130 -8.33 -6.22 -15.68
N ASP A 131 -8.24 -6.22 -14.34
CA ASP A 131 -7.37 -5.28 -13.61
C ASP A 131 -5.89 -5.53 -13.95
N LEU A 132 -5.46 -6.79 -13.97
CA LEU A 132 -4.09 -7.18 -14.32
C LEU A 132 -3.77 -6.81 -15.77
N THR A 133 -4.70 -7.06 -16.70
CA THR A 133 -4.57 -6.66 -18.10
C THR A 133 -4.40 -5.15 -18.26
N GLN A 134 -5.17 -4.35 -17.52
CA GLN A 134 -5.01 -2.90 -17.51
C GLN A 134 -3.65 -2.44 -16.97
N ILE A 135 -3.11 -3.13 -15.97
CA ILE A 135 -1.76 -2.83 -15.44
C ILE A 135 -0.71 -3.09 -16.52
N ILE A 136 -0.79 -4.22 -17.23
CA ILE A 136 0.12 -4.55 -18.33
C ILE A 136 0.01 -3.50 -19.46
N ALA A 137 -1.20 -3.17 -19.89
CA ALA A 137 -1.42 -2.18 -20.93
C ALA A 137 -0.83 -0.81 -20.58
N LYS A 138 -0.94 -0.39 -19.30
CA LYS A 138 -0.30 0.84 -18.83
C LYS A 138 1.23 0.76 -18.85
N ALA A 139 1.79 -0.38 -18.46
CA ALA A 139 3.25 -0.59 -18.49
C ALA A 139 3.79 -0.56 -19.93
N GLN A 140 3.07 -1.14 -20.89
CA GLN A 140 3.39 -1.07 -22.31
C GLN A 140 3.27 0.36 -22.86
N ALA A 141 2.21 1.08 -22.51
CA ALA A 141 1.97 2.45 -22.98
C ALA A 141 3.09 3.44 -22.59
N ILE A 142 3.76 3.21 -21.45
CA ILE A 142 4.92 4.02 -21.02
C ILE A 142 6.26 3.45 -21.52
N GLY A 143 6.24 2.41 -22.35
CA GLY A 143 7.44 1.78 -22.89
C GLY A 143 8.26 0.97 -21.88
N ALA A 144 7.68 0.63 -20.72
CA ALA A 144 8.37 -0.15 -19.69
C ALA A 144 8.45 -1.64 -20.03
N VAL A 145 7.57 -2.13 -20.92
CA VAL A 145 7.47 -3.54 -21.32
C VAL A 145 7.24 -3.60 -22.83
N PRO A 146 7.94 -4.50 -23.58
CA PRO A 146 7.66 -4.72 -24.99
C PRO A 146 6.28 -5.33 -25.21
N ALA A 147 5.89 -5.51 -26.48
CA ALA A 147 4.67 -6.23 -26.82
C ALA A 147 4.72 -7.67 -26.28
N LEU A 148 3.57 -8.20 -25.91
CA LEU A 148 3.38 -9.57 -25.44
C LEU A 148 2.41 -10.28 -26.39
N GLU A 149 2.76 -11.46 -26.83
CA GLU A 149 1.78 -12.34 -27.51
C GLU A 149 0.63 -12.72 -26.57
N ASP A 150 -0.54 -13.02 -27.14
CA ASP A 150 -1.73 -13.36 -26.35
C ASP A 150 -1.49 -14.55 -25.41
N ALA A 151 -0.76 -15.56 -25.87
CA ALA A 151 -0.43 -16.75 -25.06
C ALA A 151 0.50 -16.39 -23.89
N ALA A 152 1.49 -15.53 -24.10
CA ALA A 152 2.38 -15.04 -23.04
C ALA A 152 1.62 -14.17 -22.03
N LEU A 153 0.70 -13.33 -22.51
CA LEU A 153 -0.18 -12.50 -21.68
C LEU A 153 -1.05 -13.35 -20.76
N GLU A 154 -1.74 -14.36 -21.30
CA GLU A 154 -2.59 -15.28 -20.52
C GLU A 154 -1.80 -16.02 -19.43
N ARG A 155 -0.61 -16.53 -19.76
CA ARG A 155 0.25 -17.22 -18.79
C ARG A 155 0.74 -16.27 -17.68
N LEU A 156 1.11 -15.06 -18.04
CA LEU A 156 1.58 -14.06 -17.09
C LEU A 156 0.48 -13.67 -16.10
N ILE A 157 -0.75 -13.47 -16.59
CA ILE A 157 -1.91 -13.18 -15.76
C ILE A 157 -2.25 -14.35 -14.84
N ALA A 158 -2.24 -15.58 -15.37
CA ALA A 158 -2.47 -16.80 -14.58
C ALA A 158 -1.40 -16.98 -13.50
N TYR A 159 -0.13 -16.71 -13.81
CA TYR A 159 0.96 -16.77 -12.84
C TYR A 159 0.85 -15.69 -11.75
N ALA A 160 0.39 -14.51 -12.11
CA ALA A 160 0.23 -13.40 -11.16
C ALA A 160 -0.85 -13.67 -10.11
N ASP A 161 -1.92 -14.41 -10.47
CA ASP A 161 -2.98 -14.85 -9.56
C ASP A 161 -3.53 -13.73 -8.67
N GLY A 162 -3.86 -12.59 -9.28
CA GLY A 162 -4.42 -11.42 -8.60
C GLY A 162 -3.41 -10.55 -7.83
N ASP A 163 -2.11 -10.85 -7.89
CA ASP A 163 -1.03 -10.11 -7.24
C ASP A 163 -0.28 -9.22 -8.24
N ALA A 164 -0.53 -7.89 -8.18
CA ALA A 164 0.15 -6.93 -9.05
C ALA A 164 1.66 -6.85 -8.81
N ARG A 165 2.15 -7.12 -7.59
CA ARG A 165 3.58 -7.11 -7.30
C ARG A 165 4.28 -8.25 -8.04
N ARG A 166 3.69 -9.45 -7.99
CA ARG A 166 4.18 -10.61 -8.73
C ARG A 166 4.17 -10.35 -10.23
N LEU A 167 3.08 -9.78 -10.74
CA LEU A 167 2.95 -9.37 -12.13
C LEU A 167 4.07 -8.42 -12.55
N LEU A 168 4.24 -7.30 -11.84
CA LEU A 168 5.21 -6.27 -12.18
C LEU A 168 6.65 -6.75 -12.09
N ASN A 169 7.00 -7.54 -11.08
CA ASN A 169 8.33 -8.13 -10.95
C ASN A 169 8.65 -9.08 -12.13
N THR A 170 7.66 -9.86 -12.57
CA THR A 170 7.84 -10.75 -13.73
C THR A 170 7.98 -9.94 -15.00
N LEU A 171 7.16 -8.92 -15.21
CA LEU A 171 7.26 -8.01 -16.36
C LEU A 171 8.63 -7.33 -16.42
N GLU A 172 9.14 -6.84 -15.29
CA GLU A 172 10.48 -6.23 -15.22
C GLU A 172 11.57 -7.23 -15.64
N THR A 173 11.49 -8.47 -15.14
CA THR A 173 12.43 -9.53 -15.50
C THR A 173 12.37 -9.84 -16.99
N LEU A 174 11.18 -9.98 -17.56
CA LEU A 174 10.96 -10.24 -18.99
C LEU A 174 11.46 -9.07 -19.85
N SER A 175 11.22 -7.82 -19.44
CA SER A 175 11.73 -6.64 -20.15
C SER A 175 13.24 -6.59 -20.19
N VAL A 176 13.90 -6.94 -19.09
CA VAL A 176 15.37 -7.00 -19.05
C VAL A 176 15.90 -8.09 -20.00
N ALA A 177 15.24 -9.26 -20.04
CA ALA A 177 15.63 -10.35 -20.96
C ALA A 177 15.41 -9.94 -22.42
N ALA A 178 14.22 -9.42 -22.75
CA ALA A 178 13.91 -8.97 -24.11
C ALA A 178 14.87 -7.89 -24.62
N ASN A 179 15.23 -6.92 -23.79
CA ASN A 179 16.19 -5.88 -24.15
C ASN A 179 17.60 -6.44 -24.43
N ARG A 180 18.02 -7.46 -23.69
CA ARG A 180 19.30 -8.13 -23.92
C ARG A 180 19.34 -8.86 -25.26
N GLU A 181 18.24 -9.51 -25.63
CA GLU A 181 18.09 -10.29 -26.85
C GLU A 181 17.61 -9.44 -28.03
N LYS A 182 17.32 -8.15 -27.82
CA LYS A 182 16.77 -7.22 -28.80
C LYS A 182 15.45 -7.71 -29.41
N LEU A 183 14.62 -8.31 -28.58
CA LEU A 183 13.29 -8.77 -28.99
C LEU A 183 12.33 -7.58 -28.97
N GLU A 184 11.54 -7.43 -30.02
CA GLU A 184 10.46 -6.43 -30.12
C GLU A 184 9.16 -6.94 -29.47
N GLU A 185 9.03 -8.26 -29.35
CA GLU A 185 7.88 -8.96 -28.78
C GLU A 185 8.32 -10.15 -27.93
N ILE A 186 7.61 -10.40 -26.84
CA ILE A 186 7.83 -11.55 -25.97
C ILE A 186 6.83 -12.63 -26.34
N ASN A 187 7.37 -13.77 -26.76
CA ASN A 187 6.63 -14.97 -27.11
C ASN A 187 6.60 -15.95 -25.92
N ASP A 188 5.99 -17.09 -26.15
CA ASP A 188 5.84 -18.21 -25.24
C ASP A 188 7.18 -18.80 -24.73
#